data_11fac6282f2de0ef4f648a283082bffd
#
_entry.id   11fac6282f2de0ef4f648a283082bffd
#
_cell.length_a   1.000
_cell.length_b   1.000
_cell.length_c   1.000
_cell.angle_alpha   90.00
_cell.angle_beta   90.00
_cell.angle_gamma   90.00
#
_symmetry.space_group_name_H-M   'P 1'
#
loop_
_entity.id
_entity.type
_entity.pdbx_description
1 polymer ?
#
loop_
_entity_poly.entity_id
_entity_poly.type
_entity_poly.pdbx_seq_one_letter_code
_entity_poly.pdbx_strand_id
1 'polypeptide(L)'
;GVDVDFEFVLPEDANRYPEFIANLRESLAPLGIPVMVALVPKTSADQKGDFYQGHNYRLLGAAADYVFLMTYEWGYTYGPPMAVAPLNQVTRVVDYALSEIPKEKIWMGMPNYGYDWKVPYQKDTMARSISNQQAIALAQKYYAAIRFDAAAQSPWFRYVDGDGQEHEVWFEDARSVRAKLELAHSRGLYGVSYWNLMRPFPQNWVLLTTLYEIED
;
A
#
# COMPACT_ATOMS: atom_id res chain seq x y z
N GLY A 1 -13.77 -8.55 -11.98
CA GLY A 1 -14.40 -7.92 -10.82
C GLY A 1 -14.51 -6.41 -10.96
N VAL A 2 -15.15 -5.80 -9.99
CA VAL A 2 -15.20 -4.34 -9.85
C VAL A 2 -14.53 -3.96 -8.55
N ASP A 3 -13.59 -3.01 -8.58
CA ASP A 3 -12.97 -2.41 -7.41
C ASP A 3 -13.51 -0.98 -7.22
N VAL A 4 -14.08 -0.70 -6.05
CA VAL A 4 -14.65 0.59 -5.71
C VAL A 4 -13.65 1.33 -4.82
N ASP A 5 -13.05 2.39 -5.38
CA ASP A 5 -11.97 3.15 -4.75
C ASP A 5 -12.41 4.59 -4.42
N PHE A 6 -13.29 4.71 -3.41
CA PHE A 6 -13.71 6.01 -2.86
C PHE A 6 -12.90 6.31 -1.60
N GLU A 7 -11.89 7.18 -1.73
CA GLU A 7 -10.95 7.45 -0.64
C GLU A 7 -11.50 8.46 0.40
N PHE A 8 -12.11 9.54 -0.08
CA PHE A 8 -12.64 10.61 0.76
C PHE A 8 -14.15 10.48 0.98
N VAL A 9 -14.54 9.50 1.80
CA VAL A 9 -15.92 9.32 2.21
C VAL A 9 -16.17 10.14 3.47
N LEU A 10 -17.19 11.00 3.43
CA LEU A 10 -17.52 11.86 4.58
C LEU A 10 -18.05 11.03 5.77
N PRO A 11 -17.81 11.46 7.01
CA PRO A 11 -18.28 10.75 8.20
C PRO A 11 -19.80 10.50 8.22
N GLU A 12 -20.59 11.45 7.69
CA GLU A 12 -22.04 11.30 7.55
C GLU A 12 -22.47 10.23 6.57
N ASP A 13 -21.61 9.87 5.62
CA ASP A 13 -21.86 8.81 4.63
C ASP A 13 -21.30 7.44 5.03
N ALA A 14 -20.68 7.33 6.22
CA ALA A 14 -20.08 6.09 6.71
C ALA A 14 -21.04 4.88 6.76
N ASN A 15 -22.36 5.09 6.86
CA ASN A 15 -23.37 4.05 6.78
C ASN A 15 -23.93 3.88 5.36
N ARG A 16 -23.98 4.94 4.57
CA ARG A 16 -24.50 4.91 3.18
C ARG A 16 -23.51 4.23 2.23
N TYR A 17 -22.21 4.39 2.48
CA TYR A 17 -21.19 3.77 1.64
C TYR A 17 -21.27 2.23 1.65
N PRO A 18 -21.37 1.54 2.80
CA PRO A 18 -21.63 0.10 2.83
C PRO A 18 -22.96 -0.31 2.16
N GLU A 19 -24.02 0.48 2.29
CA GLU A 19 -25.29 0.23 1.59
C GLU A 19 -25.12 0.27 0.06
N PHE A 20 -24.38 1.26 -0.45
CA PHE A 20 -24.03 1.34 -1.87
C PHE A 20 -23.26 0.11 -2.33
N ILE A 21 -22.24 -0.31 -1.58
CA ILE A 21 -21.45 -1.51 -1.90
C ILE A 21 -22.31 -2.77 -1.91
N ALA A 22 -23.21 -2.94 -0.93
CA ALA A 22 -24.11 -4.09 -0.87
C ALA A 22 -25.07 -4.12 -2.08
N ASN A 23 -25.66 -2.99 -2.45
CA ASN A 23 -26.56 -2.87 -3.62
C ASN A 23 -25.80 -3.15 -4.93
N LEU A 24 -24.58 -2.66 -5.06
CA LEU A 24 -23.72 -2.93 -6.22
C LEU A 24 -23.42 -4.43 -6.33
N ARG A 25 -23.02 -5.04 -5.22
CA ARG A 25 -22.74 -6.48 -5.15
C ARG A 25 -23.96 -7.32 -5.50
N GLU A 26 -25.14 -7.00 -4.95
CA GLU A 26 -26.39 -7.69 -5.27
C GLU A 26 -26.71 -7.58 -6.77
N SER A 27 -26.53 -6.40 -7.35
CA SER A 27 -26.80 -6.15 -8.78
C SER A 27 -25.85 -6.92 -9.71
N LEU A 28 -24.59 -7.14 -9.28
CA LEU A 28 -23.56 -7.81 -10.08
C LEU A 28 -23.48 -9.33 -9.83
N ALA A 29 -24.03 -9.82 -8.71
CA ALA A 29 -23.99 -11.23 -8.35
C ALA A 29 -24.59 -12.17 -9.43
N PRO A 30 -25.73 -11.86 -10.10
CA PRO A 30 -26.26 -12.71 -11.18
C PRO A 30 -25.33 -12.84 -12.40
N LEU A 31 -24.37 -11.91 -12.54
CA LEU A 31 -23.37 -11.91 -13.61
C LEU A 31 -22.07 -12.61 -13.20
N GLY A 32 -21.97 -13.08 -11.96
CA GLY A 32 -20.75 -13.68 -11.41
C GLY A 32 -19.59 -12.69 -11.26
N ILE A 33 -19.88 -11.38 -11.17
CA ILE A 33 -18.86 -10.31 -11.06
C ILE A 33 -18.70 -9.95 -9.58
N PRO A 34 -17.55 -10.29 -8.94
CA PRO A 34 -17.31 -9.92 -7.55
C PRO A 34 -17.04 -8.42 -7.40
N VAL A 35 -17.40 -7.89 -6.22
CA VAL A 35 -17.17 -6.50 -5.83
C VAL A 35 -16.10 -6.46 -4.73
N MET A 36 -15.04 -5.73 -4.99
CA MET A 36 -13.99 -5.34 -4.04
C MET A 36 -14.20 -3.88 -3.63
N VAL A 37 -13.79 -3.53 -2.42
CA VAL A 37 -13.76 -2.15 -1.94
C VAL A 37 -12.38 -1.82 -1.38
N ALA A 38 -11.80 -0.70 -1.84
CA ALA A 38 -10.56 -0.18 -1.30
C ALA A 38 -10.79 0.49 0.06
N LEU A 39 -9.94 0.20 1.03
CA LEU A 39 -10.02 0.71 2.40
C LEU A 39 -8.78 1.51 2.75
N VAL A 40 -8.99 2.71 3.25
CA VAL A 40 -7.91 3.56 3.79
C VAL A 40 -7.24 2.90 5.00
N PRO A 41 -5.92 3.09 5.25
CA PRO A 41 -5.15 2.32 6.23
C PRO A 41 -5.46 2.74 7.68
N LYS A 42 -6.47 2.13 8.31
CA LYS A 42 -6.85 2.34 9.72
C LYS A 42 -6.16 1.35 10.65
N THR A 43 -5.93 1.79 11.88
CA THR A 43 -5.38 0.97 12.97
C THR A 43 -6.34 0.84 14.17
N SER A 44 -7.51 1.50 14.10
CA SER A 44 -8.61 1.39 15.09
C SER A 44 -9.92 1.85 14.48
N ALA A 45 -11.03 1.47 15.11
CA ALA A 45 -12.38 1.86 14.68
C ALA A 45 -12.61 3.37 14.80
N ASP A 46 -12.06 3.99 15.85
CA ASP A 46 -12.25 5.40 16.23
C ASP A 46 -11.14 6.33 15.70
N GLN A 47 -10.29 5.85 14.76
CA GLN A 47 -9.26 6.66 14.15
C GLN A 47 -9.84 7.93 13.53
N LYS A 48 -9.34 9.09 13.99
CA LYS A 48 -9.84 10.41 13.59
C LYS A 48 -9.19 10.91 12.29
N GLY A 49 -9.91 11.76 11.59
CA GLY A 49 -9.50 12.43 10.35
C GLY A 49 -10.48 12.14 9.20
N ASP A 50 -10.68 13.14 8.35
CA ASP A 50 -11.65 13.09 7.25
C ASP A 50 -11.39 11.94 6.27
N PHE A 51 -10.11 11.54 6.15
CA PHE A 51 -9.70 10.40 5.33
C PHE A 51 -10.12 9.04 5.91
N TYR A 52 -10.36 8.94 7.22
CA TYR A 52 -10.56 7.65 7.91
C TYR A 52 -11.99 7.39 8.34
N GLN A 53 -12.74 8.43 8.72
CA GLN A 53 -13.99 8.27 9.47
C GLN A 53 -15.13 7.70 8.63
N GLY A 54 -15.12 7.92 7.31
CA GLY A 54 -16.11 7.34 6.38
C GLY A 54 -15.92 5.85 6.11
N HIS A 55 -14.76 5.28 6.45
CA HIS A 55 -14.46 3.86 6.21
C HIS A 55 -14.73 3.01 7.45
N ASN A 56 -15.91 2.43 7.52
CA ASN A 56 -16.26 1.43 8.54
C ASN A 56 -15.84 0.03 8.05
N TYR A 57 -14.74 -0.50 8.55
CA TYR A 57 -14.18 -1.77 8.11
C TYR A 57 -15.16 -2.94 8.25
N ARG A 58 -15.85 -3.04 9.39
CA ARG A 58 -16.82 -4.11 9.63
C ARG A 58 -17.97 -4.08 8.63
N LEU A 59 -18.57 -2.91 8.41
CA LEU A 59 -19.71 -2.78 7.51
C LEU A 59 -19.29 -2.96 6.05
N LEU A 60 -18.16 -2.38 5.61
CA LEU A 60 -17.65 -2.53 4.25
C LEU A 60 -17.20 -3.96 3.97
N GLY A 61 -16.54 -4.62 4.92
CA GLY A 61 -16.15 -6.03 4.82
C GLY A 61 -17.34 -6.98 4.76
N ALA A 62 -18.47 -6.65 5.42
CA ALA A 62 -19.70 -7.42 5.30
C ALA A 62 -20.39 -7.19 3.93
N ALA A 63 -20.37 -5.97 3.42
CA ALA A 63 -21.03 -5.57 2.19
C ALA A 63 -20.35 -6.08 0.92
N ALA A 64 -19.03 -6.07 0.86
CA ALA A 64 -18.24 -6.48 -0.30
C ALA A 64 -17.92 -7.99 -0.33
N ASP A 65 -17.53 -8.50 -1.50
CA ASP A 65 -16.95 -9.84 -1.62
C ASP A 65 -15.51 -9.85 -1.08
N TYR A 66 -14.74 -8.82 -1.42
CA TYR A 66 -13.36 -8.63 -0.99
C TYR A 66 -13.10 -7.19 -0.54
N VAL A 67 -12.03 -7.01 0.24
CA VAL A 67 -11.53 -5.69 0.61
C VAL A 67 -10.06 -5.58 0.20
N PHE A 68 -9.66 -4.40 -0.27
CA PHE A 68 -8.30 -4.06 -0.60
C PHE A 68 -7.78 -3.03 0.41
N LEU A 69 -6.83 -3.42 1.26
CA LEU A 69 -6.20 -2.51 2.21
C LEU A 69 -5.13 -1.68 1.49
N MET A 70 -5.27 -0.37 1.45
CA MET A 70 -4.28 0.55 0.88
C MET A 70 -3.09 0.75 1.82
N THR A 71 -2.33 -0.31 2.08
CA THR A 71 -1.21 -0.35 3.03
C THR A 71 0.07 0.25 2.44
N TYR A 72 -0.02 1.50 1.98
CA TYR A 72 1.07 2.30 1.41
C TYR A 72 0.81 3.79 1.63
N GLU A 73 1.69 4.66 1.09
CA GLU A 73 1.63 6.13 1.18
C GLU A 73 1.84 6.67 2.61
N TRP A 74 2.60 5.98 3.48
CA TRP A 74 3.16 6.61 4.68
C TRP A 74 4.22 7.64 4.28
N GLY A 75 5.23 7.22 3.48
CA GLY A 75 6.03 8.14 2.70
C GLY A 75 5.30 8.45 1.39
N TYR A 76 5.02 9.72 1.11
CA TYR A 76 4.26 10.15 -0.04
C TYR A 76 4.73 11.52 -0.55
N THR A 77 4.15 11.96 -1.65
CA THR A 77 4.58 13.14 -2.41
C THR A 77 4.78 14.40 -1.56
N TYR A 78 3.90 14.67 -0.59
CA TYR A 78 3.92 15.92 0.19
C TYR A 78 4.40 15.74 1.64
N GLY A 79 4.65 14.49 2.06
CA GLY A 79 5.15 14.16 3.38
C GLY A 79 6.67 14.21 3.50
N PRO A 80 7.21 14.10 4.72
CA PRO A 80 8.64 13.97 4.93
C PRO A 80 9.19 12.63 4.42
N PRO A 81 10.51 12.53 4.18
CA PRO A 81 11.14 11.30 3.75
C PRO A 81 10.89 10.14 4.73
N MET A 82 10.29 9.07 4.23
CA MET A 82 10.10 7.81 4.95
C MET A 82 9.69 6.69 3.99
N ALA A 83 9.71 5.45 4.48
CA ALA A 83 9.27 4.30 3.68
C ALA A 83 7.81 4.46 3.21
N VAL A 84 7.54 4.07 1.96
CA VAL A 84 6.19 4.12 1.37
C VAL A 84 5.23 3.18 2.12
N ALA A 85 5.70 1.97 2.46
CA ALA A 85 4.93 0.96 3.19
C ALA A 85 5.78 0.33 4.30
N PRO A 86 6.01 1.05 5.42
CA PRO A 86 6.80 0.51 6.54
C PRO A 86 6.10 -0.70 7.16
N LEU A 87 6.78 -1.85 7.22
CA LEU A 87 6.19 -3.12 7.62
C LEU A 87 5.52 -3.07 8.99
N ASN A 88 6.10 -2.35 9.95
CA ASN A 88 5.52 -2.17 11.28
C ASN A 88 4.16 -1.45 11.24
N GLN A 89 3.96 -0.50 10.33
CA GLN A 89 2.67 0.18 10.15
C GLN A 89 1.69 -0.68 9.35
N VAL A 90 2.16 -1.32 8.28
CA VAL A 90 1.36 -2.30 7.51
C VAL A 90 0.80 -3.38 8.43
N THR A 91 1.64 -3.94 9.33
CA THR A 91 1.22 -4.95 10.31
C THR A 91 0.07 -4.45 11.20
N ARG A 92 0.15 -3.21 11.70
CA ARG A 92 -0.92 -2.65 12.55
C ARG A 92 -2.25 -2.52 11.82
N VAL A 93 -2.21 -2.13 10.54
CA VAL A 93 -3.43 -2.04 9.70
C VAL A 93 -4.00 -3.43 9.44
N VAL A 94 -3.16 -4.39 9.10
CA VAL A 94 -3.58 -5.78 8.86
C VAL A 94 -4.17 -6.39 10.13
N ASP A 95 -3.53 -6.22 11.28
CA ASP A 95 -4.01 -6.76 12.56
C ASP A 95 -5.37 -6.12 12.96
N TYR A 96 -5.57 -4.83 12.70
CA TYR A 96 -6.87 -4.19 12.90
C TYR A 96 -7.91 -4.73 11.89
N ALA A 97 -7.57 -4.84 10.61
CA ALA A 97 -8.49 -5.37 9.61
C ALA A 97 -8.97 -6.78 9.96
N LEU A 98 -8.09 -7.64 10.45
CA LEU A 98 -8.42 -9.01 10.90
C LEU A 98 -9.35 -9.05 12.12
N SER A 99 -9.41 -7.99 12.92
CA SER A 99 -10.37 -7.90 14.03
C SER A 99 -11.79 -7.54 13.56
N GLU A 100 -11.94 -7.03 12.33
CA GLU A 100 -13.20 -6.53 11.79
C GLU A 100 -13.72 -7.32 10.60
N ILE A 101 -12.81 -7.99 9.84
CA ILE A 101 -13.09 -8.59 8.53
C ILE A 101 -12.52 -10.00 8.47
N PRO A 102 -13.24 -10.99 7.95
CA PRO A 102 -12.71 -12.32 7.70
C PRO A 102 -11.47 -12.29 6.79
N LYS A 103 -10.41 -13.00 7.19
CA LYS A 103 -9.12 -13.00 6.48
C LYS A 103 -9.23 -13.42 5.01
N GLU A 104 -10.20 -14.28 4.70
CA GLU A 104 -10.50 -14.79 3.35
C GLU A 104 -11.04 -13.73 2.40
N LYS A 105 -11.34 -12.52 2.89
CA LYS A 105 -11.77 -11.39 2.08
C LYS A 105 -10.69 -10.33 1.90
N ILE A 106 -9.57 -10.42 2.65
CA ILE A 106 -8.60 -9.35 2.74
C ILE A 106 -7.48 -9.51 1.72
N TRP A 107 -7.31 -8.49 0.88
CA TRP A 107 -6.16 -8.28 0.01
C TRP A 107 -5.28 -7.17 0.58
N MET A 108 -4.01 -7.47 0.80
CA MET A 108 -3.05 -6.50 1.31
C MET A 108 -2.42 -5.73 0.15
N GLY A 109 -2.49 -4.40 0.20
CA GLY A 109 -1.88 -3.52 -0.79
C GLY A 109 -0.36 -3.48 -0.70
N MET A 110 0.30 -3.58 -1.85
CA MET A 110 1.74 -3.53 -1.99
C MET A 110 2.15 -2.44 -2.98
N PRO A 111 3.02 -1.48 -2.60
CA PRO A 111 3.57 -0.53 -3.55
C PRO A 111 4.69 -1.18 -4.39
N ASN A 112 4.82 -0.76 -5.64
CA ASN A 112 5.96 -1.10 -6.49
C ASN A 112 6.71 0.14 -6.98
N TYR A 113 6.78 1.15 -6.13
CA TYR A 113 7.40 2.45 -6.39
C TYR A 113 8.08 2.99 -5.14
N GLY A 114 8.75 4.11 -5.30
CA GLY A 114 9.37 4.86 -4.24
C GLY A 114 9.28 6.35 -4.49
N TYR A 115 9.91 7.10 -3.60
CA TYR A 115 10.01 8.54 -3.69
C TYR A 115 11.43 9.03 -3.48
N ASP A 116 11.74 10.16 -4.11
CA ASP A 116 13.00 10.89 -4.04
C ASP A 116 12.70 12.31 -3.53
N TRP A 117 13.11 12.58 -2.28
CA TRP A 117 12.91 13.87 -1.61
C TRP A 117 14.18 14.72 -1.66
N LYS A 118 14.02 16.02 -1.86
CA LYS A 118 15.08 16.98 -1.51
C LYS A 118 15.15 17.13 0.00
N VAL A 119 16.36 17.13 0.56
CA VAL A 119 16.58 17.35 2.00
C VAL A 119 17.52 18.55 2.21
N PRO A 120 17.35 19.33 3.29
CA PRO A 120 16.35 19.17 4.34
C PRO A 120 14.93 19.33 3.80
N TYR A 121 14.00 18.49 4.30
CA TYR A 121 12.60 18.54 3.90
C TYR A 121 11.99 19.91 4.22
N GLN A 122 11.26 20.45 3.27
CA GLN A 122 10.47 21.66 3.44
C GLN A 122 9.00 21.31 3.23
N LYS A 123 8.16 21.79 4.13
CA LYS A 123 6.70 21.60 4.01
C LYS A 123 6.21 22.13 2.66
N ASP A 124 5.23 21.45 2.08
CA ASP A 124 4.61 21.76 0.79
C ASP A 124 5.55 21.60 -0.43
N THR A 125 6.72 20.96 -0.27
CA THR A 125 7.54 20.52 -1.39
C THR A 125 7.13 19.13 -1.85
N MET A 126 7.12 18.94 -3.18
CA MET A 126 6.76 17.65 -3.79
C MET A 126 7.98 16.74 -3.89
N ALA A 127 7.88 15.54 -3.32
CA ALA A 127 8.80 14.46 -3.63
C ALA A 127 8.54 13.94 -5.05
N ARG A 128 9.60 13.51 -5.71
CA ARG A 128 9.50 12.88 -7.03
C ARG A 128 9.15 11.42 -6.87
N SER A 129 8.01 10.99 -7.40
CA SER A 129 7.66 9.58 -7.49
C SER A 129 8.52 8.88 -8.55
N ILE A 130 9.17 7.76 -8.17
CA ILE A 130 10.10 7.00 -9.01
C ILE A 130 9.79 5.50 -8.98
N SER A 131 10.18 4.79 -10.03
CA SER A 131 10.16 3.32 -10.02
C SER A 131 11.32 2.79 -9.17
N ASN A 132 11.20 1.54 -8.69
CA ASN A 132 12.28 0.86 -7.97
C ASN A 132 13.56 0.73 -8.82
N GLN A 133 13.42 0.56 -10.13
CA GLN A 133 14.56 0.54 -11.07
C GLN A 133 15.23 1.92 -11.16
N GLN A 134 14.45 3.01 -11.17
CA GLN A 134 15.01 4.37 -11.15
C GLN A 134 15.75 4.64 -9.84
N ALA A 135 15.25 4.15 -8.69
CA ALA A 135 15.96 4.26 -7.42
C ALA A 135 17.35 3.58 -7.48
N ILE A 136 17.42 2.36 -8.01
CA ILE A 136 18.69 1.65 -8.21
C ILE A 136 19.62 2.42 -9.15
N ALA A 137 19.09 2.93 -10.26
CA ALA A 137 19.88 3.71 -11.23
C ALA A 137 20.43 5.01 -10.61
N LEU A 138 19.67 5.68 -9.75
CA LEU A 138 20.13 6.85 -8.98
C LEU A 138 21.25 6.46 -8.01
N ALA A 139 21.09 5.38 -7.25
CA ALA A 139 22.12 4.90 -6.35
C ALA A 139 23.43 4.59 -7.09
N GLN A 140 23.35 3.94 -8.23
CA GLN A 140 24.51 3.65 -9.08
C GLN A 140 25.15 4.94 -9.64
N LYS A 141 24.34 5.85 -10.18
CA LYS A 141 24.82 7.11 -10.77
C LYS A 141 25.61 7.96 -9.80
N TYR A 142 25.16 8.03 -8.54
CA TYR A 142 25.75 8.86 -7.50
C TYR A 142 26.62 8.08 -6.50
N TYR A 143 26.92 6.80 -6.78
CA TYR A 143 27.71 5.91 -5.91
C TYR A 143 27.16 5.85 -4.46
N ALA A 144 25.85 5.95 -4.32
CA ALA A 144 25.19 5.94 -3.02
C ALA A 144 25.02 4.52 -2.48
N ALA A 145 25.41 4.29 -1.24
CA ALA A 145 25.22 3.00 -0.58
C ALA A 145 23.76 2.82 -0.17
N ILE A 146 23.09 1.81 -0.72
CA ILE A 146 21.73 1.45 -0.32
C ILE A 146 21.77 0.80 1.07
N ARG A 147 21.07 1.41 2.02
CA ARG A 147 20.84 0.93 3.37
C ARG A 147 19.51 0.21 3.47
N PHE A 148 19.26 -0.43 4.59
CA PHE A 148 17.98 -1.11 4.85
C PHE A 148 17.53 -0.81 6.27
N ASP A 149 16.32 -0.26 6.43
CA ASP A 149 15.72 0.00 7.72
C ASP A 149 15.06 -1.27 8.26
N ALA A 150 15.51 -1.73 9.43
CA ALA A 150 15.05 -2.98 10.01
C ALA A 150 13.61 -2.92 10.55
N ALA A 151 13.12 -1.75 10.97
CA ALA A 151 11.76 -1.60 11.47
C ALA A 151 10.75 -1.43 10.33
N ALA A 152 11.09 -0.60 9.35
CA ALA A 152 10.28 -0.39 8.16
C ALA A 152 10.40 -1.57 7.18
N GLN A 153 11.45 -2.40 7.28
CA GLN A 153 11.80 -3.43 6.30
C GLN A 153 11.81 -2.86 4.87
N SER A 154 12.48 -1.70 4.71
CA SER A 154 12.51 -0.98 3.44
C SER A 154 13.90 -0.45 3.12
N PRO A 155 14.34 -0.50 1.85
CA PRO A 155 15.60 0.06 1.40
C PRO A 155 15.51 1.58 1.28
N TRP A 156 16.61 2.25 1.55
CA TRP A 156 16.76 3.69 1.42
C TRP A 156 18.21 4.10 1.19
N PHE A 157 18.45 5.31 0.68
CA PHE A 157 19.77 5.90 0.56
C PHE A 157 19.70 7.42 0.48
N ARG A 158 20.85 8.08 0.64
CA ARG A 158 21.04 9.51 0.37
C ARG A 158 22.08 9.70 -0.72
N TYR A 159 21.91 10.77 -1.49
CA TYR A 159 22.89 11.21 -2.48
C TYR A 159 22.88 12.75 -2.60
N VAL A 160 23.93 13.28 -3.22
CA VAL A 160 24.01 14.70 -3.59
C VAL A 160 23.99 14.76 -5.12
N ASP A 161 23.10 15.56 -5.68
CA ASP A 161 22.99 15.73 -7.13
C ASP A 161 24.06 16.64 -7.72
N GLY A 162 24.02 16.87 -9.05
CA GLY A 162 25.00 17.71 -9.76
C GLY A 162 24.95 19.21 -9.38
N ASP A 163 23.88 19.66 -8.78
CA ASP A 163 23.67 21.05 -8.32
C ASP A 163 24.02 21.22 -6.83
N GLY A 164 24.50 20.18 -6.17
CA GLY A 164 24.86 20.18 -4.75
C GLY A 164 23.65 19.99 -3.81
N GLN A 165 22.48 19.63 -4.32
CA GLN A 165 21.29 19.37 -3.52
C GLN A 165 21.37 17.96 -2.93
N GLU A 166 21.20 17.84 -1.61
CA GLU A 166 21.07 16.54 -0.94
C GLU A 166 19.66 15.96 -1.14
N HIS A 167 19.61 14.64 -1.35
CA HIS A 167 18.40 13.86 -1.55
C HIS A 167 18.32 12.66 -0.63
N GLU A 168 17.11 12.25 -0.28
CA GLU A 168 16.82 10.99 0.40
C GLU A 168 15.79 10.20 -0.39
N VAL A 169 16.09 8.93 -0.66
CA VAL A 169 15.25 8.03 -1.46
C VAL A 169 14.81 6.85 -0.62
N TRP A 170 13.51 6.55 -0.65
CA TRP A 170 12.92 5.33 -0.11
C TRP A 170 12.18 4.60 -1.23
N PHE A 171 12.32 3.27 -1.30
CA PHE A 171 11.76 2.47 -2.37
C PHE A 171 11.50 1.02 -1.92
N GLU A 172 11.12 0.13 -2.84
CA GLU A 172 10.95 -1.29 -2.56
C GLU A 172 12.01 -2.13 -3.29
N ASP A 173 12.48 -3.19 -2.63
CA ASP A 173 13.34 -4.21 -3.25
C ASP A 173 12.87 -5.63 -2.90
N ALA A 174 13.58 -6.65 -3.36
CA ALA A 174 13.22 -8.04 -3.10
C ALA A 174 13.10 -8.37 -1.60
N ARG A 175 13.89 -7.71 -0.73
CA ARG A 175 13.84 -7.94 0.72
C ARG A 175 12.56 -7.39 1.33
N SER A 176 12.19 -6.15 0.98
CA SER A 176 11.00 -5.49 1.48
C SER A 176 9.70 -6.15 0.96
N VAL A 177 9.71 -6.59 -0.30
CA VAL A 177 8.61 -7.37 -0.88
C VAL A 177 8.45 -8.69 -0.15
N ARG A 178 9.53 -9.44 0.05
CA ARG A 178 9.51 -10.71 0.77
C ARG A 178 8.92 -10.57 2.17
N ALA A 179 9.35 -9.57 2.93
CA ALA A 179 8.84 -9.32 4.28
C ALA A 179 7.32 -9.06 4.29
N LYS A 180 6.80 -8.35 3.30
CA LYS A 180 5.35 -8.10 3.14
C LYS A 180 4.59 -9.36 2.72
N LEU A 181 5.14 -10.15 1.80
CA LEU A 181 4.54 -11.43 1.39
C LEU A 181 4.49 -12.43 2.56
N GLU A 182 5.56 -12.50 3.37
CA GLU A 182 5.62 -13.31 4.59
C GLU A 182 4.58 -12.85 5.63
N LEU A 183 4.35 -11.54 5.77
CA LEU A 183 3.28 -11.01 6.63
C LEU A 183 1.92 -11.48 6.14
N ALA A 184 1.59 -11.30 4.86
CA ALA A 184 0.31 -11.70 4.29
C ALA A 184 0.06 -13.21 4.47
N HIS A 185 1.07 -14.02 4.19
CA HIS A 185 1.03 -15.49 4.39
C HIS A 185 0.82 -15.86 5.84
N SER A 186 1.62 -15.30 6.77
CA SER A 186 1.53 -15.63 8.20
C SER A 186 0.20 -15.24 8.83
N ARG A 187 -0.49 -14.25 8.29
CA ARG A 187 -1.83 -13.82 8.71
C ARG A 187 -2.94 -14.60 8.00
N GLY A 188 -2.62 -15.43 7.01
CA GLY A 188 -3.57 -16.20 6.22
C GLY A 188 -4.52 -15.32 5.41
N LEU A 189 -4.05 -14.18 4.92
CA LEU A 189 -4.84 -13.29 4.07
C LEU A 189 -5.19 -13.99 2.75
N TYR A 190 -6.25 -13.53 2.09
CA TYR A 190 -6.65 -14.06 0.79
C TYR A 190 -5.57 -13.85 -0.27
N GLY A 191 -4.93 -12.67 -0.27
CA GLY A 191 -3.88 -12.37 -1.23
C GLY A 191 -3.24 -10.99 -1.04
N VAL A 192 -2.46 -10.61 -2.05
CA VAL A 192 -1.87 -9.28 -2.18
C VAL A 192 -2.28 -8.66 -3.49
N SER A 193 -2.36 -7.34 -3.53
CA SER A 193 -2.64 -6.58 -4.73
C SER A 193 -1.68 -5.41 -4.85
N TYR A 194 -1.49 -4.84 -6.04
CA TYR A 194 -0.42 -3.88 -6.30
C TYR A 194 -0.95 -2.53 -6.78
N TRP A 195 -0.43 -1.48 -6.19
CA TRP A 195 -0.46 -0.15 -6.75
C TRP A 195 0.96 0.23 -7.21
N ASN A 196 1.28 0.35 -8.51
CA ASN A 196 0.43 0.00 -9.64
C ASN A 196 1.22 -0.80 -10.67
N LEU A 197 0.57 -1.51 -11.57
CA LEU A 197 1.20 -2.36 -12.60
C LEU A 197 1.94 -1.57 -13.69
N MET A 198 1.78 -0.26 -13.75
CA MET A 198 2.41 0.62 -14.75
C MET A 198 3.92 0.81 -14.53
N ARG A 199 4.45 0.31 -13.40
CA ARG A 199 5.89 0.38 -13.07
C ARG A 199 6.47 -1.02 -13.01
N PRO A 200 7.34 -1.41 -13.94
CA PRO A 200 7.96 -2.74 -13.94
C PRO A 200 8.75 -3.00 -12.67
N PHE A 201 8.57 -4.17 -12.07
CA PHE A 201 9.30 -4.62 -10.91
C PHE A 201 9.62 -6.12 -11.01
N PRO A 202 10.61 -6.50 -11.87
CA PRO A 202 10.91 -7.90 -12.16
C PRO A 202 11.22 -8.74 -10.92
N GLN A 203 11.93 -8.17 -9.92
CA GLN A 203 12.29 -8.88 -8.70
C GLN A 203 11.05 -9.35 -7.91
N ASN A 204 9.97 -8.57 -7.94
CA ASN A 204 8.71 -8.95 -7.31
C ASN A 204 8.11 -10.20 -7.96
N TRP A 205 8.09 -10.24 -9.29
CA TRP A 205 7.52 -11.38 -10.02
C TRP A 205 8.33 -12.65 -9.81
N VAL A 206 9.66 -12.57 -9.76
CA VAL A 206 10.52 -13.69 -9.42
C VAL A 206 10.22 -14.21 -8.00
N LEU A 207 10.03 -13.33 -7.03
CA LEU A 207 9.67 -13.74 -5.66
C LEU A 207 8.30 -14.41 -5.63
N LEU A 208 7.29 -13.85 -6.28
CA LEU A 208 5.95 -14.43 -6.31
C LEU A 208 5.99 -15.85 -6.88
N THR A 209 6.61 -16.05 -8.05
CA THR A 209 6.71 -17.38 -8.68
C THR A 209 7.62 -18.36 -7.92
N THR A 210 8.46 -17.87 -7.01
CA THR A 210 9.30 -18.71 -6.15
C THR A 210 8.58 -19.13 -4.87
N LEU A 211 7.74 -18.25 -4.32
CA LEU A 211 7.08 -18.46 -3.03
C LEU A 211 5.66 -19.01 -3.15
N TYR A 212 5.03 -18.83 -4.30
CA TYR A 212 3.64 -19.20 -4.54
C TYR A 212 3.48 -19.93 -5.85
N GLU A 213 2.52 -20.83 -5.89
CA GLU A 213 2.01 -21.41 -7.11
C GLU A 213 1.07 -20.40 -7.76
N ILE A 214 1.36 -20.03 -9.00
CA ILE A 214 0.55 -19.04 -9.73
C ILE A 214 -0.44 -19.84 -10.59
N GLU A 215 -1.72 -19.66 -10.34
CA GLU A 215 -2.78 -20.20 -11.18
C GLU A 215 -2.97 -19.35 -12.45
N ASP A 216 -3.20 -20.02 -13.58
CA ASP A 216 -3.46 -19.38 -14.89
C ASP A 216 -4.90 -18.84 -15.01
#